data_9019068f77cd681515df573147834807
#
_entry.id   9019068f77cd681515df573147834807
#
_cell.length_a   1.000
_cell.length_b   1.000
_cell.length_c   1.000
_cell.angle_alpha   90.00
_cell.angle_beta   90.00
_cell.angle_gamma   90.00
#
_symmetry.space_group_name_H-M   'P 1'
#
loop_
_entity.id
_entity.type
_entity.pdbx_description
1 polymer ?
#
loop_
_entity_poly.entity_id
_entity_poly.type
_entity_poly.pdbx_seq_one_letter_code
_entity_poly.pdbx_strand_id
1 'polypeptide(L)'
;NGNQLTRVVDNSTTTPVQGSEDFKDYTNKAGQYTYNRNGAMDKDTHKGILGIKYNSLNLPTELAVKNINTSGKTYYTYSASGVKLRVVHKDAKNQTYTPVMGTSGDSNLETSKVTDYVGNKVYENEGLKRILVDGGYIENNVYHYYLKDHLGNNRVVINQYNEQIQNSQYYPFGMAMAESTSQSTQPYKYNGKELDKTH
;
A
#
# COMPACT_ATOMS: atom_id res chain seq x y z
N ASN A 1 -10.98 4.11 -24.75
CA ASN A 1 -9.77 4.83 -24.40
C ASN A 1 -8.64 3.80 -24.24
N GLY A 2 -7.70 3.78 -25.19
CA GLY A 2 -6.83 2.65 -25.49
C GLY A 2 -5.87 2.14 -24.39
N ASN A 3 -5.65 2.88 -23.28
CA ASN A 3 -4.70 2.52 -22.23
C ASN A 3 -5.34 2.31 -20.86
N GLN A 4 -6.67 2.23 -20.78
CA GLN A 4 -7.39 2.04 -19.53
C GLN A 4 -7.87 0.60 -19.43
N LEU A 5 -7.41 -0.12 -18.43
CA LEU A 5 -7.84 -1.47 -18.12
C LEU A 5 -9.30 -1.45 -17.66
N THR A 6 -10.16 -2.26 -18.25
CA THR A 6 -11.58 -2.32 -17.89
C THR A 6 -11.93 -3.60 -17.15
N ARG A 7 -11.22 -4.67 -17.46
CA ARG A 7 -11.42 -6.00 -16.86
C ARG A 7 -10.18 -6.85 -17.04
N VAL A 8 -9.89 -7.67 -16.05
CA VAL A 8 -8.95 -8.80 -16.13
C VAL A 8 -9.72 -10.07 -15.79
N VAL A 9 -9.45 -11.14 -16.51
CA VAL A 9 -9.97 -12.47 -16.23
C VAL A 9 -8.78 -13.40 -16.12
N ASP A 10 -8.69 -14.13 -15.05
CA ASP A 10 -7.76 -15.23 -14.93
C ASP A 10 -8.45 -16.54 -15.29
N ASN A 11 -7.95 -17.19 -16.34
CA ASN A 11 -8.40 -18.51 -16.77
C ASN A 11 -7.40 -19.61 -16.36
N SER A 12 -6.40 -19.29 -15.54
CA SER A 12 -5.44 -20.27 -15.04
C SER A 12 -6.13 -21.27 -14.13
N THR A 13 -5.82 -22.54 -14.31
CA THR A 13 -6.24 -23.63 -13.43
C THR A 13 -5.09 -24.11 -12.55
N THR A 14 -3.90 -23.49 -12.68
CA THR A 14 -2.73 -23.85 -11.89
C THR A 14 -2.85 -23.32 -10.48
N THR A 15 -2.51 -24.16 -9.50
CA THR A 15 -2.42 -23.74 -8.11
C THR A 15 -1.17 -22.85 -7.94
N PRO A 16 -1.30 -21.65 -7.39
CA PRO A 16 -0.14 -20.80 -7.09
C PRO A 16 0.85 -21.52 -6.18
N VAL A 17 2.14 -21.23 -6.34
CA VAL A 17 3.15 -21.67 -5.39
C VAL A 17 2.83 -21.09 -4.02
N GLN A 18 2.88 -21.91 -2.96
CA GLN A 18 2.57 -21.49 -1.61
C GLN A 18 3.36 -20.22 -1.22
N GLY A 19 2.65 -19.20 -0.76
CA GLY A 19 3.22 -17.90 -0.40
C GLY A 19 3.43 -16.92 -1.56
N SER A 20 3.12 -17.31 -2.82
CA SER A 20 3.08 -16.36 -3.93
C SER A 20 1.70 -15.70 -4.01
N GLU A 21 1.71 -14.44 -4.43
CA GLU A 21 0.49 -13.73 -4.75
C GLU A 21 -0.08 -14.23 -6.09
N ASP A 22 -1.38 -14.36 -6.15
CA ASP A 22 -2.13 -14.73 -7.34
C ASP A 22 -3.18 -13.67 -7.65
N PHE A 23 -3.50 -13.54 -8.95
CA PHE A 23 -4.59 -12.69 -9.35
C PHE A 23 -5.91 -13.34 -8.97
N LYS A 24 -6.70 -12.67 -8.14
CA LYS A 24 -7.99 -13.18 -7.66
C LYS A 24 -9.14 -12.35 -8.23
N ASP A 25 -9.88 -12.91 -9.19
CA ASP A 25 -11.09 -12.28 -9.70
C ASP A 25 -12.27 -12.54 -8.74
N TYR A 26 -12.40 -11.69 -7.72
CA TYR A 26 -13.50 -11.81 -6.76
C TYR A 26 -14.87 -11.42 -7.34
N THR A 27 -14.92 -10.77 -8.48
CA THR A 27 -16.16 -10.17 -8.97
C THR A 27 -16.69 -10.81 -10.25
N ASN A 28 -15.83 -11.37 -11.07
CA ASN A 28 -16.13 -11.93 -12.42
C ASN A 28 -17.12 -11.05 -13.23
N LYS A 29 -17.06 -9.73 -13.09
CA LYS A 29 -17.99 -8.77 -13.69
C LYS A 29 -17.27 -7.79 -14.58
N ALA A 30 -17.95 -7.24 -15.58
CA ALA A 30 -17.46 -6.11 -16.36
C ALA A 30 -17.39 -4.85 -15.48
N GLY A 31 -16.48 -3.91 -15.82
CA GLY A 31 -16.34 -2.63 -15.10
C GLY A 31 -15.64 -2.75 -13.77
N GLN A 32 -14.67 -3.65 -13.66
CA GLN A 32 -13.83 -3.83 -12.47
C GLN A 32 -13.04 -2.56 -12.13
N TYR A 33 -12.62 -1.82 -13.16
CA TYR A 33 -11.84 -0.60 -13.04
C TYR A 33 -12.59 0.57 -13.64
N THR A 34 -12.61 1.69 -12.94
CA THR A 34 -13.13 2.96 -13.46
C THR A 34 -12.10 4.07 -13.29
N TYR A 35 -12.27 5.14 -14.06
CA TYR A 35 -11.30 6.22 -14.14
C TYR A 35 -12.01 7.56 -14.13
N ASN A 36 -11.41 8.54 -13.48
CA ASN A 36 -11.90 9.90 -13.48
C ASN A 36 -11.62 10.60 -14.83
N ARG A 37 -12.07 11.86 -14.96
CA ARG A 37 -11.89 12.64 -16.20
C ARG A 37 -10.43 12.90 -16.57
N ASN A 38 -9.51 12.85 -15.60
CA ASN A 38 -8.07 13.01 -15.80
C ASN A 38 -7.37 11.71 -16.16
N GLY A 39 -8.12 10.59 -16.26
CA GLY A 39 -7.58 9.28 -16.56
C GLY A 39 -6.95 8.55 -15.37
N ALA A 40 -7.04 9.11 -14.16
CA ALA A 40 -6.61 8.41 -12.96
C ALA A 40 -7.68 7.40 -12.51
N MET A 41 -7.26 6.22 -12.07
CA MET A 41 -8.15 5.18 -11.57
C MET A 41 -8.87 5.69 -10.31
N ASP A 42 -10.20 5.61 -10.29
CA ASP A 42 -11.01 6.00 -9.14
C ASP A 42 -11.72 4.82 -8.48
N LYS A 43 -11.67 3.62 -9.08
CA LYS A 43 -12.22 2.39 -8.51
C LYS A 43 -11.49 1.17 -9.01
N ASP A 44 -11.28 0.19 -8.12
CA ASP A 44 -10.78 -1.14 -8.41
C ASP A 44 -11.53 -2.16 -7.54
N THR A 45 -12.59 -2.74 -8.09
CA THR A 45 -13.40 -3.72 -7.35
C THR A 45 -12.66 -5.01 -7.07
N HIS A 46 -11.59 -5.28 -7.81
CA HIS A 46 -10.76 -6.46 -7.68
C HIS A 46 -9.98 -6.44 -6.37
N LYS A 47 -9.38 -5.28 -6.03
CA LYS A 47 -8.73 -5.05 -4.75
C LYS A 47 -9.69 -4.57 -3.65
N GLY A 48 -11.00 -4.50 -3.94
CA GLY A 48 -11.97 -3.95 -3.01
C GLY A 48 -11.89 -2.43 -2.85
N ILE A 49 -11.24 -1.72 -3.77
CA ILE A 49 -11.20 -0.26 -3.77
C ILE A 49 -12.53 0.26 -4.29
N LEU A 50 -13.32 0.84 -3.39
CA LEU A 50 -14.65 1.37 -3.68
C LEU A 50 -14.62 2.76 -4.29
N GLY A 51 -13.58 3.54 -3.96
CA GLY A 51 -13.40 4.87 -4.51
C GLY A 51 -12.09 5.51 -4.10
N ILE A 52 -11.54 6.31 -5.00
CA ILE A 52 -10.37 7.16 -4.76
C ILE A 52 -10.76 8.60 -5.10
N LYS A 53 -10.58 9.52 -4.15
CA LYS A 53 -10.72 10.96 -4.41
C LYS A 53 -9.35 11.58 -4.64
N TYR A 54 -9.30 12.56 -5.51
CA TYR A 54 -8.08 13.26 -5.90
C TYR A 54 -8.19 14.77 -5.66
N ASN A 55 -7.07 15.40 -5.38
CA ASN A 55 -6.98 16.87 -5.34
C ASN A 55 -6.69 17.44 -6.75
N SER A 56 -6.54 18.77 -6.82
CA SER A 56 -6.22 19.48 -8.08
C SER A 56 -4.86 19.12 -8.69
N LEU A 57 -3.93 18.57 -7.90
CA LEU A 57 -2.64 18.05 -8.36
C LEU A 57 -2.71 16.59 -8.82
N ASN A 58 -3.93 16.02 -8.90
CA ASN A 58 -4.16 14.62 -9.24
C ASN A 58 -3.48 13.63 -8.24
N LEU A 59 -3.33 14.04 -6.98
CA LEU A 59 -2.85 13.20 -5.89
C LEU A 59 -4.05 12.64 -5.11
N PRO A 60 -4.05 11.35 -4.72
CA PRO A 60 -5.14 10.74 -3.97
C PRO A 60 -5.25 11.37 -2.58
N THR A 61 -6.43 11.83 -2.20
CA THR A 61 -6.72 12.42 -0.86
C THR A 61 -7.53 11.50 0.03
N GLU A 62 -8.32 10.61 -0.55
CA GLU A 62 -9.10 9.61 0.16
C GLU A 62 -9.12 8.32 -0.65
N LEU A 63 -8.88 7.22 0.01
CA LEU A 63 -9.02 5.86 -0.52
C LEU A 63 -10.02 5.11 0.36
N ALA A 64 -11.10 4.59 -0.22
CA ALA A 64 -12.07 3.76 0.47
C ALA A 64 -11.91 2.31 0.03
N VAL A 65 -11.72 1.40 0.98
CA VAL A 65 -11.50 -0.04 0.72
C VAL A 65 -12.52 -0.86 1.49
N LYS A 66 -13.05 -1.89 0.84
CA LYS A 66 -13.83 -2.95 1.48
C LYS A 66 -13.62 -4.25 0.72
N ASN A 67 -13.03 -5.21 1.38
CA ASN A 67 -12.87 -6.57 0.88
C ASN A 67 -13.18 -7.59 1.99
N ILE A 68 -12.90 -8.86 1.76
CA ILE A 68 -13.16 -9.93 2.74
C ILE A 68 -12.34 -9.80 4.04
N ASN A 69 -11.22 -9.10 4.01
CA ASN A 69 -10.27 -9.00 5.11
C ASN A 69 -10.30 -7.64 5.81
N THR A 70 -10.75 -6.58 5.13
CA THR A 70 -10.68 -5.22 5.64
C THR A 70 -11.80 -4.34 5.12
N SER A 71 -12.19 -3.37 5.94
CA SER A 71 -13.07 -2.27 5.55
C SER A 71 -12.57 -1.01 6.24
N GLY A 72 -12.25 0.01 5.46
CA GLY A 72 -11.71 1.24 6.01
C GLY A 72 -11.51 2.34 4.99
N LYS A 73 -10.93 3.43 5.47
CA LYS A 73 -10.54 4.57 4.64
C LYS A 73 -9.15 5.06 5.00
N THR A 74 -8.39 5.41 3.98
CA THR A 74 -7.11 6.12 4.14
C THR A 74 -7.25 7.54 3.64
N TYR A 75 -6.80 8.49 4.44
CA TYR A 75 -6.79 9.91 4.12
C TYR A 75 -5.35 10.39 3.97
N TYR A 76 -5.09 11.15 2.92
CA TYR A 76 -3.76 11.69 2.62
C TYR A 76 -3.81 13.22 2.64
N THR A 77 -2.86 13.82 3.34
CA THR A 77 -2.65 15.28 3.36
C THR A 77 -1.34 15.62 2.68
N TYR A 78 -1.38 16.61 1.81
CA TYR A 78 -0.22 17.09 1.07
C TYR A 78 0.01 18.58 1.29
N SER A 79 1.26 19.01 1.10
CA SER A 79 1.59 20.42 0.95
C SER A 79 1.05 20.96 -0.38
N ALA A 80 1.11 22.28 -0.55
CA ALA A 80 0.76 22.93 -1.83
C ALA A 80 1.64 22.47 -3.00
N SER A 81 2.87 22.03 -2.72
CA SER A 81 3.81 21.48 -3.71
C SER A 81 3.65 19.97 -3.96
N GLY A 82 2.67 19.31 -3.33
CA GLY A 82 2.40 17.89 -3.51
C GLY A 82 3.23 16.93 -2.65
N VAL A 83 3.97 17.45 -1.66
CA VAL A 83 4.70 16.60 -0.71
C VAL A 83 3.72 15.99 0.28
N LYS A 84 3.76 14.67 0.47
CA LYS A 84 2.93 13.94 1.44
C LYS A 84 3.36 14.33 2.86
N LEU A 85 2.43 14.85 3.65
CA LEU A 85 2.64 15.32 5.02
C LEU A 85 2.04 14.39 6.06
N ARG A 86 0.87 13.81 5.77
CA ARG A 86 0.15 12.96 6.72
C ARG A 86 -0.63 11.87 6.02
N VAL A 87 -0.68 10.71 6.63
CA VAL A 87 -1.61 9.61 6.28
C VAL A 87 -2.36 9.22 7.53
N VAL A 88 -3.70 9.08 7.40
CA VAL A 88 -4.57 8.62 8.48
C VAL A 88 -5.34 7.41 7.98
N HIS A 89 -5.14 6.27 8.63
CA HIS A 89 -5.92 5.06 8.42
C HIS A 89 -7.07 5.02 9.41
N LYS A 90 -8.26 4.70 8.92
CA LYS A 90 -9.46 4.49 9.73
C LYS A 90 -10.08 3.16 9.37
N ASP A 91 -10.20 2.27 10.33
CA ASP A 91 -10.75 0.93 10.16
C ASP A 91 -12.13 0.82 10.78
N ALA A 92 -12.97 -0.04 10.22
CA ALA A 92 -14.29 -0.31 10.77
C ALA A 92 -14.18 -1.05 12.10
N LYS A 93 -14.84 -0.51 13.12
CA LYS A 93 -15.13 -1.23 14.36
C LYS A 93 -16.04 -2.41 14.06
N ASN A 94 -15.70 -3.60 14.51
CA ASN A 94 -16.51 -4.82 14.37
C ASN A 94 -16.76 -5.22 12.90
N GLN A 95 -15.78 -5.87 12.32
CA GLN A 95 -15.96 -6.55 11.04
C GLN A 95 -16.81 -7.81 11.24
N THR A 96 -18.12 -7.67 11.22
CA THR A 96 -19.01 -8.80 10.95
C THR A 96 -19.00 -9.05 9.46
N TYR A 97 -18.37 -10.14 9.07
CA TYR A 97 -18.23 -10.55 7.69
C TYR A 97 -19.59 -10.96 7.08
N THR A 98 -20.36 -9.99 6.67
CA THR A 98 -21.37 -10.21 5.66
C THR A 98 -20.84 -9.60 4.36
N PRO A 99 -20.62 -10.38 3.30
CA PRO A 99 -20.24 -9.84 2.00
C PRO A 99 -21.43 -9.08 1.40
N VAL A 100 -21.67 -7.88 1.88
CA VAL A 100 -22.62 -6.97 1.27
C VAL A 100 -21.80 -5.98 0.47
N MET A 101 -21.88 -6.08 -0.86
CA MET A 101 -21.50 -5.01 -1.76
C MET A 101 -22.41 -3.79 -1.49
N GLY A 102 -21.95 -2.91 -0.64
CA GLY A 102 -22.66 -1.70 -0.27
C GLY A 102 -21.70 -0.68 0.32
N THR A 103 -22.05 0.58 0.21
CA THR A 103 -21.31 1.72 0.73
C THR A 103 -20.76 1.47 2.13
N SER A 104 -19.44 1.67 2.32
CA SER A 104 -18.88 1.74 3.67
C SER A 104 -19.50 2.94 4.36
N GLY A 105 -20.41 2.68 5.32
CA GLY A 105 -20.94 3.76 6.15
C GLY A 105 -19.81 4.36 6.99
N ASP A 106 -19.63 5.67 6.95
CA ASP A 106 -18.59 6.37 7.74
C ASP A 106 -18.82 6.30 9.25
N SER A 107 -19.99 5.83 9.68
CA SER A 107 -20.46 5.92 11.06
C SER A 107 -19.72 5.03 12.08
N ASN A 108 -18.91 4.08 11.63
CA ASN A 108 -18.21 3.13 12.50
C ASN A 108 -16.70 3.04 12.24
N LEU A 109 -16.09 4.07 11.63
CA LEU A 109 -14.65 4.09 11.39
C LEU A 109 -13.91 4.72 12.56
N GLU A 110 -12.91 4.03 13.11
CA GLU A 110 -11.98 4.55 14.10
C GLU A 110 -10.58 4.74 13.51
N THR A 111 -9.86 5.75 13.98
CA THR A 111 -8.47 5.94 13.60
C THR A 111 -7.64 4.79 14.17
N SER A 112 -7.05 4.00 13.28
CA SER A 112 -6.19 2.88 13.62
C SER A 112 -4.71 3.26 13.59
N LYS A 113 -4.33 4.16 12.66
CA LYS A 113 -2.94 4.58 12.50
C LYS A 113 -2.85 5.99 11.91
N VAL A 114 -1.97 6.80 12.47
CA VAL A 114 -1.57 8.09 11.92
C VAL A 114 -0.08 8.07 11.62
N THR A 115 0.30 8.47 10.41
CA THR A 115 1.70 8.63 10.01
C THR A 115 1.95 10.07 9.57
N ASP A 116 2.89 10.76 10.22
CA ASP A 116 3.32 12.11 9.88
C ASP A 116 4.73 12.10 9.27
N TYR A 117 4.91 12.89 8.23
CA TYR A 117 6.17 13.06 7.51
C TYR A 117 6.69 14.48 7.69
N VAL A 118 7.80 14.64 8.40
CA VAL A 118 8.41 15.93 8.70
C VAL A 118 9.87 15.93 8.21
N GLY A 119 10.09 16.40 6.99
CA GLY A 119 11.39 16.29 6.34
C GLY A 119 11.78 14.81 6.15
N ASN A 120 12.89 14.43 6.78
CA ASN A 120 13.36 13.03 6.78
C ASN A 120 12.90 12.21 7.99
N LYS A 121 12.00 12.74 8.82
CA LYS A 121 11.47 12.05 10.00
C LYS A 121 10.08 11.53 9.73
N VAL A 122 9.82 10.29 10.16
CA VAL A 122 8.53 9.64 10.09
C VAL A 122 8.05 9.37 11.51
N TYR A 123 6.86 9.86 11.83
CA TYR A 123 6.21 9.64 13.10
C TYR A 123 5.03 8.69 12.90
N GLU A 124 4.82 7.77 13.83
CA GLU A 124 3.62 6.94 13.89
C GLU A 124 2.91 7.17 15.22
N ASN A 125 1.64 7.55 15.18
CA ASN A 125 0.83 7.86 16.36
C ASN A 125 1.56 8.79 17.34
N GLU A 126 2.08 9.92 16.81
CA GLU A 126 2.84 10.95 17.51
C GLU A 126 4.24 10.55 17.99
N GLY A 127 4.61 9.27 17.94
CA GLY A 127 5.94 8.77 18.27
C GLY A 127 6.90 8.81 17.08
N LEU A 128 8.15 9.25 17.31
CA LEU A 128 9.19 9.16 16.28
C LEU A 128 9.46 7.68 15.95
N LYS A 129 9.14 7.30 14.73
CA LYS A 129 9.30 5.91 14.25
C LYS A 129 10.63 5.70 13.54
N ARG A 130 10.93 6.60 12.57
CA ARG A 130 12.13 6.47 11.72
C ARG A 130 12.72 7.84 11.38
N ILE A 131 14.04 7.84 11.20
CA ILE A 131 14.76 8.94 10.56
C ILE A 131 15.34 8.35 9.26
N LEU A 132 14.88 8.86 8.13
CA LEU A 132 15.39 8.44 6.82
C LEU A 132 16.74 9.10 6.59
N VAL A 133 17.72 8.30 6.17
CA VAL A 133 19.07 8.74 5.84
C VAL A 133 19.44 8.23 4.45
N ASP A 134 20.51 8.75 3.87
CA ASP A 134 21.02 8.24 2.62
C ASP A 134 21.42 6.75 2.78
N GLY A 135 20.90 5.92 1.90
CA GLY A 135 21.16 4.48 1.92
C GLY A 135 20.45 3.68 3.01
N GLY A 136 19.52 4.28 3.81
CA GLY A 136 18.85 3.51 4.84
C GLY A 136 17.92 4.30 5.77
N TYR A 137 17.84 3.87 7.02
CA TYR A 137 17.07 4.56 8.07
C TYR A 137 17.60 4.23 9.47
N ILE A 138 17.23 5.07 10.43
CA ILE A 138 17.46 4.84 11.86
C ILE A 138 16.09 4.57 12.49
N GLU A 139 15.96 3.47 13.22
CA GLU A 139 14.79 3.11 14.02
C GLU A 139 15.23 2.54 15.36
N ASN A 140 14.69 3.06 16.48
CA ASN A 140 15.07 2.65 17.83
C ASN A 140 16.59 2.79 18.10
N ASN A 141 17.22 3.86 17.60
CA ASN A 141 18.65 4.10 17.67
C ASN A 141 19.55 3.05 16.98
N VAL A 142 18.97 2.23 16.10
CA VAL A 142 19.70 1.24 15.30
C VAL A 142 19.70 1.70 13.84
N TYR A 143 20.88 1.71 13.24
CA TYR A 143 21.05 1.97 11.81
C TYR A 143 20.66 0.74 10.99
N HIS A 144 19.90 0.99 9.91
CA HIS A 144 19.50 -0.01 8.94
C HIS A 144 19.93 0.44 7.55
N TYR A 145 20.55 -0.45 6.80
CA TYR A 145 21.12 -0.16 5.48
C TYR A 145 20.36 -0.90 4.40
N TYR A 146 20.10 -0.23 3.28
CA TYR A 146 19.49 -0.80 2.10
C TYR A 146 20.55 -1.29 1.12
N LEU A 147 20.53 -2.56 0.78
CA LEU A 147 21.20 -3.09 -0.39
C LEU A 147 20.21 -3.08 -1.55
N LYS A 148 20.47 -2.21 -2.52
CA LYS A 148 19.57 -1.96 -3.65
C LYS A 148 20.10 -2.64 -4.91
N ASP A 149 19.19 -3.00 -5.82
CA ASP A 149 19.55 -3.38 -7.17
C ASP A 149 19.77 -2.13 -8.06
N HIS A 150 20.14 -2.36 -9.31
CA HIS A 150 20.41 -1.30 -10.31
C HIS A 150 19.17 -0.44 -10.65
N LEU A 151 17.97 -0.90 -10.32
CA LEU A 151 16.71 -0.15 -10.49
C LEU A 151 16.31 0.62 -9.23
N GLY A 152 17.08 0.53 -8.14
CA GLY A 152 16.79 1.19 -6.88
C GLY A 152 15.81 0.44 -5.97
N ASN A 153 15.52 -0.83 -6.26
CA ASN A 153 14.69 -1.65 -5.40
C ASN A 153 15.46 -2.08 -4.16
N ASN A 154 14.84 -1.96 -2.99
CA ASN A 154 15.41 -2.46 -1.75
C ASN A 154 15.34 -4.00 -1.74
N ARG A 155 16.47 -4.65 -1.99
CA ARG A 155 16.58 -6.12 -2.06
C ARG A 155 16.85 -6.75 -0.69
N VAL A 156 17.76 -6.17 0.06
CA VAL A 156 18.10 -6.61 1.41
C VAL A 156 18.16 -5.42 2.35
N VAL A 157 17.73 -5.62 3.57
CA VAL A 157 17.93 -4.66 4.67
C VAL A 157 18.77 -5.37 5.73
N ILE A 158 19.87 -4.75 6.11
CA ILE A 158 20.73 -5.21 7.21
C ILE A 158 20.79 -4.12 8.28
N ASN A 159 20.98 -4.50 9.53
CA ASN A 159 21.23 -3.54 10.60
C ASN A 159 22.73 -3.35 10.86
N GLN A 160 23.05 -2.44 11.76
CA GLN A 160 24.45 -2.14 12.16
C GLN A 160 25.17 -3.33 12.82
N TYR A 161 24.46 -4.39 13.20
CA TYR A 161 25.01 -5.60 13.81
C TYR A 161 25.20 -6.71 12.78
N ASN A 162 25.10 -6.41 11.45
CA ASN A 162 25.15 -7.35 10.35
C ASN A 162 24.02 -8.39 10.33
N GLU A 163 22.91 -8.12 11.02
CA GLU A 163 21.75 -8.99 10.96
C GLU A 163 20.90 -8.63 9.73
N GLN A 164 20.50 -9.66 8.98
CA GLN A 164 19.56 -9.49 7.88
C GLN A 164 18.15 -9.29 8.43
N ILE A 165 17.63 -8.09 8.28
CA ILE A 165 16.29 -7.71 8.76
C ILE A 165 15.21 -8.07 7.76
N GLN A 166 15.52 -7.98 6.46
CA GLN A 166 14.58 -8.23 5.39
C GLN A 166 15.30 -8.69 4.14
N ASN A 167 14.65 -9.61 3.39
CA ASN A 167 15.01 -9.97 2.04
C ASN A 167 13.79 -9.81 1.14
N SER A 168 13.95 -9.16 -0.02
CA SER A 168 12.87 -8.88 -0.96
C SER A 168 13.26 -9.31 -2.36
N GLN A 169 12.49 -10.23 -2.91
CA GLN A 169 12.53 -10.62 -4.31
C GLN A 169 11.25 -10.08 -4.97
N TYR A 170 11.37 -9.55 -6.18
CA TYR A 170 10.25 -8.93 -6.85
C TYR A 170 10.02 -9.53 -8.23
N TYR A 171 8.76 -9.73 -8.57
CA TYR A 171 8.32 -9.87 -9.94
C TYR A 171 8.46 -8.53 -10.69
N PRO A 172 8.44 -8.53 -12.02
CA PRO A 172 8.26 -7.29 -12.78
C PRO A 172 7.06 -6.50 -12.23
N PHE A 173 7.19 -5.18 -12.12
CA PHE A 173 6.19 -4.27 -11.54
C PHE A 173 6.02 -4.32 -10.00
N GLY A 174 6.88 -5.03 -9.27
CA GLY A 174 7.09 -4.83 -7.84
C GLY A 174 6.30 -5.72 -6.90
N MET A 175 5.56 -6.70 -7.39
CA MET A 175 4.97 -7.73 -6.55
C MET A 175 6.06 -8.56 -5.88
N ALA A 176 5.97 -8.80 -4.57
CA ALA A 176 6.96 -9.60 -3.85
C ALA A 176 6.80 -11.08 -4.19
N MET A 177 7.94 -11.78 -4.41
CA MET A 177 7.96 -13.24 -4.58
C MET A 177 7.81 -13.96 -3.26
N ALA A 178 7.41 -15.24 -3.30
CA ALA A 178 7.19 -16.09 -2.13
C ALA A 178 8.46 -16.25 -1.25
N GLU A 179 9.62 -16.23 -1.87
CA GLU A 179 10.92 -16.36 -1.18
C GLU A 179 11.32 -15.10 -0.39
N SER A 180 10.54 -14.02 -0.51
CA SER A 180 10.77 -12.80 0.24
C SER A 180 10.47 -13.04 1.73
N THR A 181 11.37 -12.58 2.61
CA THR A 181 11.25 -12.76 4.06
C THR A 181 11.05 -11.44 4.79
N SER A 182 10.39 -11.49 5.96
CA SER A 182 10.24 -10.36 6.89
C SER A 182 9.65 -9.10 6.22
N GLN A 183 8.69 -9.28 5.32
CA GLN A 183 8.15 -8.22 4.47
C GLN A 183 7.38 -7.12 5.25
N SER A 184 7.02 -7.37 6.50
CA SER A 184 6.33 -6.39 7.35
C SER A 184 7.26 -5.42 8.09
N THR A 185 8.57 -5.70 8.13
CA THR A 185 9.52 -5.00 9.00
C THR A 185 9.68 -3.52 8.65
N GLN A 186 9.73 -3.18 7.37
CA GLN A 186 9.80 -1.79 6.91
C GLN A 186 9.03 -1.62 5.59
N PRO A 187 8.45 -0.42 5.32
CA PRO A 187 7.55 -0.23 4.19
C PRO A 187 8.24 0.08 2.86
N TYR A 188 9.49 0.58 2.85
CA TYR A 188 10.17 1.01 1.62
C TYR A 188 10.69 -0.18 0.83
N LYS A 189 10.09 -0.44 -0.34
CA LYS A 189 10.26 -1.66 -1.14
C LYS A 189 10.74 -1.36 -2.56
N TYR A 190 9.89 -1.67 -3.53
CA TYR A 190 10.11 -1.51 -4.96
C TYR A 190 10.33 -0.05 -5.31
N ASN A 191 11.38 0.25 -6.09
CA ASN A 191 11.82 1.62 -6.42
C ASN A 191 12.01 2.53 -5.19
N GLY A 192 12.30 1.95 -4.00
CA GLY A 192 12.39 2.69 -2.75
C GLY A 192 11.08 3.35 -2.30
N LYS A 193 9.94 2.97 -2.92
CA LYS A 193 8.63 3.51 -2.56
C LYS A 193 8.05 2.82 -1.32
N GLU A 194 7.28 3.58 -0.57
CA GLU A 194 6.53 3.08 0.58
C GLU A 194 5.35 2.23 0.11
N LEU A 195 5.30 0.99 0.58
CA LEU A 195 4.17 0.07 0.39
C LEU A 195 3.18 0.27 1.53
N ASP A 196 1.98 0.70 1.20
CA ASP A 196 0.86 0.74 2.14
C ASP A 196 0.23 -0.66 2.24
N LYS A 197 0.25 -1.24 3.44
CA LYS A 197 -0.29 -2.58 3.73
C LYS A 197 -1.51 -2.52 4.67
N THR A 198 -2.00 -1.34 4.97
CA THR A 198 -3.05 -1.16 5.98
C THR A 198 -4.41 -1.62 5.45
N HIS A 199 -4.59 -1.67 4.13
CA HIS A 199 -5.83 -2.12 3.48
C HIS A 199 -5.58 -3.09 2.33
#